data_8e1282f5a2b7c282b6873b0eb80965a6
#
_entry.id   8e1282f5a2b7c282b6873b0eb80965a6
#
_cell.length_a   1.000
_cell.length_b   1.000
_cell.length_c   1.000
_cell.angle_alpha   90.00
_cell.angle_beta   90.00
_cell.angle_gamma   90.00
#
_symmetry.space_group_name_H-M   'P 1'
#
loop_
_entity.id
_entity.type
_entity.pdbx_description
1 polymer ?
#
loop_
_entity_poly.entity_id
_entity_poly.type
_entity_poly.pdbx_seq_one_letter_code
_entity_poly.pdbx_strand_id
1 'polypeptide(L)'
;PVLCTNFTARGVTIDTHGYNNDGCDPENCNYVLIENCFFNTGDDCIAVKAGRNRDGRELGEAGYPTQNLIIRNNTFADGHGGIACGSEMSGGIKNLFADNNTFDSPTLNYALRFKTNAERGGAVENIYLRNSKVKSVGNAVVHATMLYDVGRDGSYLPQFKNITIENLTSSGGEYGIFMEAFEEVPITGLVFRNVNISNVGTDIRALNWEAPVMENVTINGKTYPRPVETKILGVPVPGQRIEGSSTLLGGEDTDLSSKWLISDSADGDYHFFRIRRSYAVPSYLAGKYIKFVSTDRSGNQDTSIPYKVLRSAEIAGTTNDAELLRAASKGYIDENDALDLNRPITKRECAKMLGKLWNLTAPSAPVTISDVPASDPDYGVIAAVVEAGMIELKDPTSAIAQGTLYNAGVTSSE
;
A
#
# COMPACT_ATOMS: atom_id res chain seq x y z
N PRO A 1 -12.92 -21.61 -25.44
CA PRO A 1 -12.50 -21.73 -26.86
C PRO A 1 -10.98 -21.65 -26.96
N VAL A 2 -10.37 -22.53 -27.81
CA VAL A 2 -8.93 -22.57 -28.01
C VAL A 2 -8.63 -22.43 -29.52
N LEU A 3 -7.66 -21.59 -29.88
CA LEU A 3 -7.24 -21.33 -31.26
C LEU A 3 -8.40 -20.93 -32.21
N CYS A 4 -9.39 -20.24 -31.65
CA CYS A 4 -10.57 -19.82 -32.43
C CYS A 4 -10.37 -18.41 -33.00
N THR A 5 -10.95 -18.18 -34.16
CA THR A 5 -11.10 -16.86 -34.75
C THR A 5 -12.59 -16.54 -34.92
N ASN A 6 -12.99 -15.29 -34.57
CA ASN A 6 -14.40 -14.86 -34.62
C ASN A 6 -15.32 -15.65 -33.66
N PHE A 7 -14.85 -15.86 -32.41
CA PHE A 7 -15.68 -16.47 -31.35
C PHE A 7 -16.66 -15.48 -30.79
N THR A 8 -17.92 -15.89 -30.60
CA THR A 8 -18.95 -15.07 -29.91
C THR A 8 -19.69 -15.90 -28.88
N ALA A 9 -19.71 -15.40 -27.63
CA ALA A 9 -20.62 -15.81 -26.56
C ALA A 9 -21.61 -14.66 -26.29
N ARG A 10 -22.90 -14.90 -26.46
CA ARG A 10 -23.93 -13.88 -26.31
C ARG A 10 -25.16 -14.42 -25.58
N GLY A 11 -25.59 -13.71 -24.51
CA GLY A 11 -26.78 -14.06 -23.76
C GLY A 11 -26.68 -15.41 -23.04
N VAL A 12 -25.47 -15.83 -22.67
CA VAL A 12 -25.22 -17.12 -22.00
C VAL A 12 -25.27 -16.90 -20.50
N THR A 13 -25.92 -17.81 -19.78
CA THR A 13 -25.84 -17.92 -18.34
C THR A 13 -24.92 -19.08 -17.97
N ILE A 14 -23.90 -18.82 -17.17
CA ILE A 14 -22.96 -19.81 -16.63
C ILE A 14 -23.09 -19.76 -15.12
N ASP A 15 -23.56 -20.86 -14.54
CA ASP A 15 -23.75 -21.04 -13.10
C ASP A 15 -23.11 -22.36 -12.71
N THR A 16 -21.90 -22.30 -12.10
CA THR A 16 -21.08 -23.48 -11.85
C THR A 16 -20.06 -23.21 -10.74
N HIS A 17 -20.12 -24.02 -9.63
CA HIS A 17 -19.35 -23.78 -8.41
C HIS A 17 -18.40 -24.95 -8.04
N GLY A 18 -17.93 -25.72 -9.00
CA GLY A 18 -16.89 -26.69 -8.77
C GLY A 18 -15.48 -26.07 -8.71
N TYR A 19 -14.54 -26.83 -8.20
CA TYR A 19 -13.12 -26.44 -8.24
C TYR A 19 -12.63 -26.31 -9.68
N ASN A 20 -11.91 -25.23 -10.00
CA ASN A 20 -11.48 -24.86 -11.34
C ASN A 20 -12.63 -24.78 -12.36
N ASN A 21 -13.81 -24.32 -11.94
CA ASN A 21 -14.93 -24.11 -12.84
C ASN A 21 -14.92 -22.66 -13.33
N ASP A 22 -14.05 -22.37 -14.28
CA ASP A 22 -14.03 -21.11 -15.01
C ASP A 22 -15.28 -21.01 -15.92
N GLY A 23 -15.71 -19.80 -16.23
CA GLY A 23 -16.91 -19.59 -17.05
C GLY A 23 -16.60 -19.59 -18.55
N CYS A 24 -15.66 -18.78 -18.99
CA CYS A 24 -15.29 -18.71 -20.41
C CYS A 24 -13.80 -18.39 -20.55
N ASP A 25 -13.05 -19.32 -21.16
CA ASP A 25 -11.59 -19.26 -21.32
C ASP A 25 -11.18 -19.14 -22.78
N PRO A 26 -11.13 -17.92 -23.35
CA PRO A 26 -10.52 -17.75 -24.67
C PRO A 26 -9.00 -17.89 -24.56
N GLU A 27 -8.45 -18.92 -25.23
CA GLU A 27 -7.04 -19.24 -25.26
C GLU A 27 -6.50 -19.23 -26.68
N ASN A 28 -5.47 -18.43 -26.94
CA ASN A 28 -4.88 -18.24 -28.27
C ASN A 28 -5.94 -17.92 -29.36
N CYS A 29 -6.92 -17.08 -28.95
CA CYS A 29 -8.07 -16.72 -29.80
C CYS A 29 -7.91 -15.31 -30.38
N ASN A 30 -8.52 -15.07 -31.54
CA ASN A 30 -8.53 -13.78 -32.19
C ASN A 30 -9.95 -13.35 -32.58
N TYR A 31 -10.32 -12.08 -32.36
CA TYR A 31 -11.66 -11.52 -32.54
C TYR A 31 -12.71 -12.24 -31.68
N VAL A 32 -12.64 -12.00 -30.38
CA VAL A 32 -13.54 -12.59 -29.38
C VAL A 32 -14.57 -11.55 -28.96
N LEU A 33 -15.84 -11.93 -28.95
CA LEU A 33 -16.95 -11.13 -28.40
C LEU A 33 -17.66 -11.93 -27.31
N ILE A 34 -17.68 -11.39 -26.07
CA ILE A 34 -18.45 -11.92 -24.94
C ILE A 34 -19.39 -10.81 -24.48
N GLU A 35 -20.70 -10.97 -24.70
CA GLU A 35 -21.64 -9.92 -24.40
C GLU A 35 -22.99 -10.40 -23.85
N ASN A 36 -23.59 -9.58 -22.98
CA ASN A 36 -24.89 -9.82 -22.38
C ASN A 36 -24.97 -11.19 -21.66
N CYS A 37 -23.87 -11.64 -21.07
CA CYS A 37 -23.76 -12.90 -20.35
C CYS A 37 -23.86 -12.68 -18.83
N PHE A 38 -24.24 -13.74 -18.12
CA PHE A 38 -24.24 -13.81 -16.68
C PHE A 38 -23.30 -14.91 -16.22
N PHE A 39 -22.39 -14.57 -15.27
CA PHE A 39 -21.39 -15.47 -14.72
C PHE A 39 -21.55 -15.59 -13.22
N ASN A 40 -21.66 -16.81 -12.72
CA ASN A 40 -21.68 -17.20 -11.33
C ASN A 40 -20.86 -18.46 -11.18
N THR A 41 -19.55 -18.34 -10.91
CA THR A 41 -18.56 -19.41 -11.13
C THR A 41 -17.80 -19.75 -9.83
N GLY A 42 -17.19 -20.94 -9.82
CA GLY A 42 -16.33 -21.39 -8.72
C GLY A 42 -14.86 -20.99 -8.87
N ASP A 43 -14.46 -20.54 -10.08
CA ASP A 43 -13.15 -19.95 -10.38
C ASP A 43 -13.34 -18.68 -11.21
N ASP A 44 -12.42 -18.29 -12.11
CA ASP A 44 -12.54 -17.05 -12.87
C ASP A 44 -13.79 -17.06 -13.81
N CYS A 45 -14.56 -15.99 -13.82
CA CYS A 45 -15.72 -15.88 -14.71
C CYS A 45 -15.33 -15.83 -16.18
N ILE A 46 -14.37 -14.99 -16.52
CA ILE A 46 -13.71 -14.97 -17.82
C ILE A 46 -12.20 -15.03 -17.57
N ALA A 47 -11.57 -16.13 -17.99
CA ALA A 47 -10.13 -16.32 -17.91
C ALA A 47 -9.49 -16.23 -19.30
N VAL A 48 -8.95 -15.08 -19.65
CA VAL A 48 -8.24 -14.86 -20.90
C VAL A 48 -6.85 -15.48 -20.79
N LYS A 49 -6.58 -16.50 -21.59
CA LYS A 49 -5.36 -17.30 -21.59
C LYS A 49 -4.64 -17.23 -22.95
N ALA A 50 -3.34 -17.50 -22.96
CA ALA A 50 -2.51 -17.52 -24.18
C ALA A 50 -1.42 -18.59 -24.08
N GLY A 51 -1.82 -19.78 -23.63
CA GLY A 51 -0.96 -20.93 -23.48
C GLY A 51 0.01 -20.89 -22.30
N ARG A 52 0.38 -22.07 -21.87
CA ARG A 52 1.22 -22.27 -20.66
C ARG A 52 2.67 -22.51 -21.02
N ASN A 53 3.58 -21.77 -20.39
CA ASN A 53 5.03 -21.97 -20.44
C ASN A 53 5.56 -22.08 -21.88
N ARG A 54 6.29 -23.13 -22.21
CA ARG A 54 6.91 -23.34 -23.52
C ARG A 54 5.88 -23.37 -24.66
N ASP A 55 4.81 -24.13 -24.51
CA ASP A 55 3.80 -24.30 -25.58
C ASP A 55 3.14 -22.95 -25.89
N GLY A 56 2.83 -22.16 -24.85
CA GLY A 56 2.29 -20.82 -25.05
C GLY A 56 3.27 -19.86 -25.73
N ARG A 57 4.57 -19.91 -25.39
CA ARG A 57 5.58 -19.08 -26.05
C ARG A 57 5.75 -19.45 -27.52
N GLU A 58 5.82 -20.72 -27.82
CA GLU A 58 5.91 -21.21 -29.21
C GLU A 58 4.69 -20.79 -30.06
N LEU A 59 3.47 -20.84 -29.47
CA LEU A 59 2.27 -20.33 -30.12
C LEU A 59 2.32 -18.81 -30.34
N GLY A 60 2.81 -18.07 -29.36
CA GLY A 60 2.99 -16.61 -29.47
C GLY A 60 3.99 -16.21 -30.55
N GLU A 61 5.14 -16.89 -30.60
CA GLU A 61 6.16 -16.74 -31.66
C GLU A 61 5.62 -17.10 -33.05
N ALA A 62 4.75 -18.11 -33.13
CA ALA A 62 4.06 -18.50 -34.37
C ALA A 62 2.92 -17.51 -34.75
N GLY A 63 2.67 -16.46 -33.98
CA GLY A 63 1.70 -15.41 -34.27
C GLY A 63 0.27 -15.71 -33.78
N TYR A 64 0.11 -16.58 -32.79
CA TYR A 64 -1.17 -16.91 -32.16
C TYR A 64 -1.31 -16.40 -30.71
N PRO A 65 -1.15 -15.10 -30.42
CA PRO A 65 -1.52 -14.56 -29.12
C PRO A 65 -3.06 -14.58 -28.96
N THR A 66 -3.55 -14.35 -27.73
CA THR A 66 -4.97 -14.02 -27.55
C THR A 66 -5.14 -12.52 -27.74
N GLN A 67 -5.95 -12.11 -28.70
CA GLN A 67 -6.05 -10.71 -29.06
C GLN A 67 -7.41 -10.26 -29.62
N ASN A 68 -7.64 -8.94 -29.57
CA ASN A 68 -8.83 -8.30 -30.14
C ASN A 68 -10.13 -8.83 -29.50
N LEU A 69 -10.21 -8.64 -28.16
CA LEU A 69 -11.36 -9.09 -27.37
C LEU A 69 -12.28 -7.92 -27.03
N ILE A 70 -13.58 -8.14 -27.12
CA ILE A 70 -14.62 -7.26 -26.61
C ILE A 70 -15.42 -8.03 -25.56
N ILE A 71 -15.47 -7.49 -24.32
CA ILE A 71 -16.19 -8.07 -23.20
C ILE A 71 -17.15 -6.97 -22.69
N ARG A 72 -18.44 -7.07 -22.98
CA ARG A 72 -19.36 -5.97 -22.67
C ARG A 72 -20.74 -6.40 -22.20
N ASN A 73 -21.34 -5.53 -21.39
CA ASN A 73 -22.71 -5.69 -20.87
C ASN A 73 -22.89 -7.01 -20.10
N ASN A 74 -21.86 -7.52 -19.45
CA ASN A 74 -21.94 -8.76 -18.70
C ASN A 74 -22.17 -8.46 -17.20
N THR A 75 -22.70 -9.44 -16.49
CA THR A 75 -22.84 -9.46 -15.05
C THR A 75 -22.02 -10.57 -14.45
N PHE A 76 -21.18 -10.25 -13.49
CA PHE A 76 -20.30 -11.15 -12.76
C PHE A 76 -20.80 -11.21 -11.30
N ALA A 77 -21.37 -12.35 -10.90
CA ALA A 77 -22.03 -12.51 -9.60
C ALA A 77 -21.14 -13.23 -8.56
N ASP A 78 -20.29 -14.15 -8.98
CA ASP A 78 -19.35 -14.85 -8.11
C ASP A 78 -18.19 -15.41 -8.92
N GLY A 79 -17.04 -15.65 -8.27
CA GLY A 79 -15.83 -16.24 -8.88
C GLY A 79 -14.53 -15.74 -8.29
N HIS A 80 -13.40 -16.27 -8.74
CA HIS A 80 -12.10 -15.75 -8.32
C HIS A 80 -11.75 -14.43 -9.03
N GLY A 81 -12.09 -14.27 -10.31
CA GLY A 81 -11.91 -13.03 -11.05
C GLY A 81 -13.04 -12.82 -12.04
N GLY A 82 -13.62 -11.62 -12.10
CA GLY A 82 -14.64 -11.29 -13.08
C GLY A 82 -14.05 -11.32 -14.49
N ILE A 83 -13.01 -10.54 -14.73
CA ILE A 83 -12.18 -10.60 -15.94
C ILE A 83 -10.75 -10.83 -15.50
N ALA A 84 -10.22 -12.02 -15.77
CA ALA A 84 -8.86 -12.41 -15.44
C ALA A 84 -8.01 -12.56 -16.73
N CYS A 85 -6.79 -12.05 -16.72
CA CYS A 85 -5.76 -12.29 -17.73
C CYS A 85 -4.69 -13.17 -17.12
N GLY A 86 -4.54 -14.38 -17.64
CA GLY A 86 -3.59 -15.37 -17.12
C GLY A 86 -4.23 -16.39 -16.13
N SER A 87 -3.41 -17.17 -15.41
CA SER A 87 -1.93 -17.12 -15.33
C SER A 87 -1.22 -17.59 -16.62
N GLU A 88 -1.87 -18.42 -17.42
CA GLU A 88 -1.35 -18.95 -18.69
C GLU A 88 -1.40 -17.86 -19.77
N MET A 89 -0.37 -17.00 -19.81
CA MET A 89 -0.28 -15.87 -20.73
C MET A 89 1.00 -15.87 -21.57
N SER A 90 1.65 -17.02 -21.69
CA SER A 90 3.00 -17.11 -22.26
C SER A 90 3.07 -16.69 -23.73
N GLY A 91 1.97 -16.85 -24.49
CA GLY A 91 1.86 -16.43 -25.90
C GLY A 91 1.47 -14.95 -26.08
N GLY A 92 1.16 -14.26 -25.00
CA GLY A 92 0.75 -12.85 -25.02
C GLY A 92 -0.77 -12.65 -25.14
N ILE A 93 -1.27 -11.63 -24.40
CA ILE A 93 -2.66 -11.18 -24.42
C ILE A 93 -2.66 -9.69 -24.79
N LYS A 94 -3.44 -9.28 -25.78
CA LYS A 94 -3.47 -7.88 -26.19
C LYS A 94 -4.79 -7.41 -26.79
N ASN A 95 -5.00 -6.10 -26.69
CA ASN A 95 -6.17 -5.43 -27.24
C ASN A 95 -7.48 -5.99 -26.66
N LEU A 96 -7.64 -5.92 -25.34
CA LEU A 96 -8.88 -6.29 -24.63
C LEU A 96 -9.64 -5.04 -24.28
N PHE A 97 -10.91 -4.97 -24.70
CA PHE A 97 -11.83 -3.88 -24.43
C PHE A 97 -13.02 -4.38 -23.61
N ALA A 98 -12.98 -4.13 -22.30
CA ALA A 98 -14.10 -4.42 -21.39
C ALA A 98 -14.91 -3.13 -21.19
N ASP A 99 -16.21 -3.17 -21.50
CA ASP A 99 -17.08 -2.00 -21.46
C ASP A 99 -18.45 -2.31 -20.87
N ASN A 100 -18.97 -1.40 -20.04
CA ASN A 100 -20.30 -1.48 -19.44
C ASN A 100 -20.61 -2.82 -18.74
N ASN A 101 -19.66 -3.31 -17.93
CA ASN A 101 -19.81 -4.53 -17.14
C ASN A 101 -20.21 -4.23 -15.71
N THR A 102 -20.90 -5.16 -15.05
CA THR A 102 -21.29 -5.09 -13.63
C THR A 102 -20.67 -6.25 -12.87
N PHE A 103 -19.99 -5.93 -11.78
CA PHE A 103 -19.40 -6.88 -10.84
C PHE A 103 -20.15 -6.71 -9.50
N ASP A 104 -20.74 -7.77 -8.98
CA ASP A 104 -21.71 -7.64 -7.88
C ASP A 104 -21.70 -8.82 -6.94
N SER A 105 -20.62 -9.01 -6.24
CA SER A 105 -20.61 -9.98 -5.14
C SER A 105 -19.42 -9.76 -4.19
N PRO A 106 -19.62 -9.83 -2.87
CA PRO A 106 -18.50 -9.86 -1.92
C PRO A 106 -17.68 -11.15 -1.97
N THR A 107 -18.14 -12.19 -2.67
CA THR A 107 -17.45 -13.46 -2.88
C THR A 107 -16.70 -13.52 -4.20
N LEU A 108 -16.98 -12.62 -5.14
CA LEU A 108 -16.15 -12.36 -6.31
C LEU A 108 -14.83 -11.68 -5.86
N ASN A 109 -13.70 -12.37 -5.89
CA ASN A 109 -12.49 -11.83 -5.29
C ASN A 109 -11.95 -10.58 -6.00
N TYR A 110 -11.97 -10.54 -7.34
CA TYR A 110 -11.41 -9.45 -8.13
C TYR A 110 -12.35 -9.06 -9.28
N ALA A 111 -12.50 -7.77 -9.54
CA ALA A 111 -13.24 -7.34 -10.74
C ALA A 111 -12.37 -7.47 -12.00
N LEU A 112 -11.20 -6.84 -12.02
CA LEU A 112 -10.19 -7.01 -13.08
C LEU A 112 -8.90 -7.57 -12.46
N ARG A 113 -8.42 -8.68 -13.00
CA ARG A 113 -7.28 -9.41 -12.45
C ARG A 113 -6.24 -9.74 -13.52
N PHE A 114 -4.98 -9.47 -13.20
CA PHE A 114 -3.81 -9.93 -13.96
C PHE A 114 -2.98 -10.82 -13.04
N LYS A 115 -2.68 -12.05 -13.47
CA LYS A 115 -1.92 -13.01 -12.66
C LYS A 115 -0.93 -13.78 -13.52
N THR A 116 0.32 -13.88 -13.07
CA THR A 116 1.37 -14.61 -13.78
C THR A 116 2.59 -14.84 -12.89
N ASN A 117 3.61 -15.47 -13.43
CA ASN A 117 4.88 -15.75 -12.77
C ASN A 117 6.05 -15.84 -13.75
N ALA A 118 7.27 -16.04 -13.22
CA ALA A 118 8.49 -16.08 -14.03
C ALA A 118 8.69 -17.38 -14.84
N GLU A 119 7.83 -18.39 -14.69
CA GLU A 119 7.81 -19.54 -15.61
C GLU A 119 7.03 -19.23 -16.89
N ARG A 120 6.01 -18.38 -16.80
CA ARG A 120 5.10 -18.07 -17.90
C ARG A 120 5.77 -17.19 -18.95
N GLY A 121 6.31 -16.03 -18.53
CA GLY A 121 6.70 -14.97 -19.45
C GLY A 121 5.50 -14.39 -20.20
N GLY A 122 5.74 -13.84 -21.36
CA GLY A 122 4.71 -13.21 -22.21
C GLY A 122 4.37 -11.79 -21.77
N ALA A 123 3.46 -11.15 -22.49
CA ALA A 123 3.00 -9.80 -22.18
C ALA A 123 1.47 -9.71 -22.18
N VAL A 124 0.92 -8.94 -21.24
CA VAL A 124 -0.46 -8.43 -21.28
C VAL A 124 -0.40 -6.95 -21.58
N GLU A 125 -1.00 -6.53 -22.71
CA GLU A 125 -0.87 -5.16 -23.17
C GLU A 125 -2.15 -4.62 -23.84
N ASN A 126 -2.36 -3.31 -23.73
CA ASN A 126 -3.50 -2.60 -24.30
C ASN A 126 -4.83 -3.14 -23.76
N ILE A 127 -5.01 -3.03 -22.46
CA ILE A 127 -6.21 -3.50 -21.74
C ILE A 127 -7.02 -2.30 -21.29
N TYR A 128 -8.30 -2.32 -21.56
CA TYR A 128 -9.23 -1.24 -21.24
C TYR A 128 -10.42 -1.78 -20.46
N LEU A 129 -10.66 -1.26 -19.25
CA LEU A 129 -11.89 -1.44 -18.49
C LEU A 129 -12.60 -0.09 -18.38
N ARG A 130 -13.77 0.03 -19.01
CA ARG A 130 -14.47 1.31 -19.07
C ARG A 130 -15.95 1.17 -18.70
N ASN A 131 -16.53 2.31 -18.27
CA ASN A 131 -17.97 2.47 -18.04
C ASN A 131 -18.57 1.36 -17.15
N SER A 132 -17.81 0.84 -16.20
CA SER A 132 -18.18 -0.36 -15.45
C SER A 132 -18.50 -0.04 -13.98
N LYS A 133 -19.31 -0.88 -13.36
CA LYS A 133 -19.71 -0.77 -11.96
C LYS A 133 -19.26 -1.99 -11.17
N VAL A 134 -18.56 -1.75 -10.07
CA VAL A 134 -18.22 -2.76 -9.09
C VAL A 134 -19.04 -2.44 -7.84
N LYS A 135 -20.09 -3.19 -7.55
CA LYS A 135 -20.86 -2.98 -6.32
C LYS A 135 -20.08 -3.44 -5.11
N SER A 136 -19.47 -4.63 -5.19
CA SER A 136 -18.49 -5.12 -4.22
C SER A 136 -17.65 -6.23 -4.82
N VAL A 137 -16.45 -6.44 -4.23
CA VAL A 137 -15.58 -7.60 -4.46
C VAL A 137 -14.97 -8.01 -3.13
N GLY A 138 -14.53 -9.27 -3.02
CA GLY A 138 -13.95 -9.79 -1.78
C GLY A 138 -12.54 -9.29 -1.51
N ASN A 139 -11.74 -9.07 -2.53
CA ASN A 139 -10.34 -8.66 -2.38
C ASN A 139 -10.08 -7.32 -3.08
N ALA A 140 -9.74 -7.28 -4.34
CA ALA A 140 -9.34 -6.03 -5.00
C ALA A 140 -10.21 -5.66 -6.21
N VAL A 141 -10.50 -4.37 -6.36
CA VAL A 141 -11.21 -3.87 -7.54
C VAL A 141 -10.36 -4.03 -8.78
N VAL A 142 -9.08 -3.61 -8.72
CA VAL A 142 -8.10 -3.83 -9.78
C VAL A 142 -6.87 -4.50 -9.18
N HIS A 143 -6.51 -5.66 -9.71
CA HIS A 143 -5.41 -6.48 -9.20
C HIS A 143 -4.45 -6.90 -10.30
N ALA A 144 -3.15 -6.79 -10.03
CA ALA A 144 -2.10 -7.36 -10.87
C ALA A 144 -0.98 -7.95 -10.01
N THR A 145 -0.61 -9.20 -10.26
CA THR A 145 0.52 -9.83 -9.59
C THR A 145 1.37 -10.66 -10.55
N MET A 146 2.68 -10.49 -10.47
CA MET A 146 3.68 -11.38 -11.09
C MET A 146 4.18 -12.45 -10.11
N LEU A 147 3.68 -12.42 -8.86
CA LEU A 147 4.07 -13.36 -7.79
C LEU A 147 3.09 -14.53 -7.63
N TYR A 148 2.33 -14.85 -8.67
CA TYR A 148 1.34 -15.92 -8.65
C TYR A 148 2.01 -17.30 -8.65
N ASP A 149 1.49 -18.27 -7.85
CA ASP A 149 1.96 -19.66 -7.78
C ASP A 149 3.47 -19.72 -7.44
N VAL A 150 4.32 -20.08 -8.37
CA VAL A 150 5.78 -20.18 -8.19
C VAL A 150 6.48 -18.80 -8.12
N GLY A 151 5.76 -17.71 -8.40
CA GLY A 151 6.27 -16.35 -8.27
C GLY A 151 7.52 -16.10 -9.11
N ARG A 152 8.64 -15.82 -8.43
CA ARG A 152 9.92 -15.45 -9.08
C ARG A 152 10.70 -16.65 -9.62
N ASP A 153 10.30 -17.88 -9.28
CA ASP A 153 10.97 -19.09 -9.75
C ASP A 153 10.71 -19.31 -11.25
N GLY A 154 11.69 -18.96 -12.07
CA GLY A 154 11.62 -19.06 -13.52
C GLY A 154 12.59 -18.10 -14.21
N SER A 155 12.72 -18.27 -15.53
CA SER A 155 13.67 -17.52 -16.37
C SER A 155 13.00 -16.59 -17.39
N TYR A 156 11.66 -16.50 -17.35
CA TYR A 156 10.89 -15.75 -18.34
C TYR A 156 10.13 -14.62 -17.64
N LEU A 157 10.65 -13.41 -17.74
CA LEU A 157 10.04 -12.23 -17.11
C LEU A 157 8.77 -11.81 -17.89
N PRO A 158 7.61 -11.82 -17.24
CA PRO A 158 6.36 -11.34 -17.84
C PRO A 158 6.30 -9.82 -17.89
N GLN A 159 5.37 -9.28 -18.67
CA GLN A 159 5.12 -7.84 -18.73
C GLN A 159 3.64 -7.52 -18.62
N PHE A 160 3.29 -6.49 -17.81
CA PHE A 160 1.99 -5.82 -17.79
C PHE A 160 2.16 -4.38 -18.22
N LYS A 161 1.51 -3.96 -19.31
CA LYS A 161 1.69 -2.62 -19.85
C LYS A 161 0.46 -2.06 -20.55
N ASN A 162 0.32 -0.73 -20.55
CA ASN A 162 -0.77 -0.02 -21.23
C ASN A 162 -2.16 -0.49 -20.74
N ILE A 163 -2.43 -0.33 -19.45
CA ILE A 163 -3.70 -0.70 -18.83
C ILE A 163 -4.47 0.57 -18.48
N THR A 164 -5.66 0.72 -19.02
CA THR A 164 -6.52 1.89 -18.80
C THR A 164 -7.80 1.50 -18.09
N ILE A 165 -8.08 2.14 -16.96
CA ILE A 165 -9.32 2.05 -16.20
C ILE A 165 -10.02 3.40 -16.29
N GLU A 166 -11.22 3.45 -16.85
CA GLU A 166 -11.93 4.69 -17.11
C GLU A 166 -13.41 4.60 -16.75
N ASN A 167 -13.94 5.65 -16.13
CA ASN A 167 -15.36 5.73 -15.75
C ASN A 167 -15.79 4.50 -14.90
N LEU A 168 -15.05 4.22 -13.83
CA LEU A 168 -15.30 3.11 -12.92
C LEU A 168 -15.84 3.63 -11.58
N THR A 169 -16.90 2.99 -11.07
CA THR A 169 -17.35 3.18 -9.69
C THR A 169 -17.28 1.87 -8.92
N SER A 170 -16.83 1.94 -7.65
CA SER A 170 -16.80 0.78 -6.76
C SER A 170 -17.20 1.16 -5.33
N SER A 171 -17.81 0.21 -4.61
CA SER A 171 -18.28 0.43 -3.22
C SER A 171 -17.89 -0.69 -2.24
N GLY A 172 -16.84 -1.44 -2.48
CA GLY A 172 -16.35 -2.44 -1.51
C GLY A 172 -15.21 -3.28 -2.02
N GLY A 173 -14.40 -3.77 -1.08
CA GLY A 173 -13.24 -4.63 -1.29
C GLY A 173 -12.21 -4.49 -0.18
N GLU A 174 -11.21 -5.36 -0.15
CA GLU A 174 -10.05 -5.19 0.73
C GLU A 174 -9.11 -4.10 0.19
N TYR A 175 -8.88 -4.10 -1.12
CA TYR A 175 -8.03 -3.12 -1.81
C TYR A 175 -8.79 -2.42 -2.94
N GLY A 176 -8.57 -1.12 -3.10
CA GLY A 176 -8.98 -0.40 -4.31
C GLY A 176 -8.13 -0.79 -5.51
N ILE A 177 -6.83 -0.63 -5.38
CA ILE A 177 -5.83 -0.99 -6.40
C ILE A 177 -4.73 -1.81 -5.71
N PHE A 178 -4.46 -3.02 -6.21
CA PHE A 178 -3.37 -3.85 -5.73
C PHE A 178 -2.49 -4.31 -6.89
N MET A 179 -1.23 -3.86 -6.92
CA MET A 179 -0.25 -4.11 -7.98
C MET A 179 1.04 -4.67 -7.40
N GLU A 180 1.53 -5.79 -7.93
CA GLU A 180 2.81 -6.40 -7.57
C GLU A 180 3.55 -6.86 -8.82
N ALA A 181 4.74 -6.32 -9.06
CA ALA A 181 5.60 -6.74 -10.15
C ALA A 181 7.02 -7.05 -9.67
N PHE A 182 7.82 -7.60 -10.54
CA PHE A 182 9.26 -7.73 -10.33
C PHE A 182 9.94 -6.36 -10.52
N GLU A 183 11.01 -6.13 -9.77
CA GLU A 183 11.78 -4.87 -9.86
C GLU A 183 12.33 -4.65 -11.28
N GLU A 184 12.74 -5.72 -11.94
CA GLU A 184 13.35 -5.67 -13.28
C GLU A 184 12.33 -5.38 -14.41
N VAL A 185 11.05 -5.62 -14.15
CA VAL A 185 9.96 -5.44 -15.13
C VAL A 185 8.74 -4.82 -14.45
N PRO A 186 8.81 -3.55 -14.08
CA PRO A 186 7.69 -2.87 -13.43
C PRO A 186 6.45 -2.85 -14.34
N ILE A 187 5.29 -2.68 -13.75
CA ILE A 187 4.05 -2.44 -14.51
C ILE A 187 4.12 -1.03 -15.09
N THR A 188 3.88 -0.88 -16.39
CA THR A 188 4.05 0.39 -17.10
C THR A 188 2.80 0.85 -17.84
N GLY A 189 2.68 2.15 -18.11
CA GLY A 189 1.59 2.71 -18.89
C GLY A 189 0.21 2.57 -18.27
N LEU A 190 0.13 2.64 -16.93
CA LEU A 190 -1.13 2.62 -16.19
C LEU A 190 -1.85 3.95 -16.29
N VAL A 191 -3.15 3.91 -16.57
CA VAL A 191 -4.00 5.10 -16.63
C VAL A 191 -5.30 4.85 -15.89
N PHE A 192 -5.63 5.74 -14.95
CA PHE A 192 -6.90 5.77 -14.24
C PHE A 192 -7.58 7.12 -14.50
N ARG A 193 -8.80 7.12 -15.05
CA ARG A 193 -9.58 8.33 -15.33
C ARG A 193 -11.01 8.20 -14.84
N ASN A 194 -11.51 9.22 -14.15
CA ASN A 194 -12.87 9.23 -13.62
C ASN A 194 -13.18 7.96 -12.81
N VAL A 195 -12.33 7.63 -11.87
CA VAL A 195 -12.43 6.43 -11.01
C VAL A 195 -12.84 6.84 -9.61
N ASN A 196 -13.93 6.27 -9.12
CA ASN A 196 -14.40 6.49 -7.75
C ASN A 196 -14.58 5.15 -7.05
N ILE A 197 -13.71 4.87 -6.08
CA ILE A 197 -13.71 3.66 -5.26
C ILE A 197 -13.99 4.05 -3.82
N SER A 198 -14.90 3.36 -3.15
CA SER A 198 -15.27 3.62 -1.76
C SER A 198 -15.33 2.32 -0.95
N ASN A 199 -15.27 2.44 0.39
CA ASN A 199 -15.39 1.33 1.34
C ASN A 199 -14.39 0.19 1.09
N VAL A 200 -13.15 0.52 0.78
CA VAL A 200 -12.05 -0.44 0.70
C VAL A 200 -11.13 -0.30 1.93
N GLY A 201 -10.54 -1.42 2.38
CA GLY A 201 -9.65 -1.41 3.54
C GLY A 201 -8.34 -0.67 3.27
N THR A 202 -7.77 -0.85 2.09
CA THR A 202 -6.55 -0.19 1.63
C THR A 202 -6.80 0.48 0.28
N ASP A 203 -6.49 1.76 0.18
CA ASP A 203 -6.72 2.52 -1.05
C ASP A 203 -5.89 1.98 -2.21
N ILE A 204 -4.57 1.97 -2.04
CA ILE A 204 -3.60 1.51 -3.03
C ILE A 204 -2.50 0.73 -2.33
N ARG A 205 -2.20 -0.47 -2.81
CA ARG A 205 -0.97 -1.21 -2.53
C ARG A 205 -0.25 -1.45 -3.85
N ALA A 206 0.94 -0.92 -3.99
CA ALA A 206 1.71 -1.05 -5.23
C ALA A 206 3.19 -1.32 -4.95
N LEU A 207 3.74 -2.29 -5.68
CA LEU A 207 5.14 -2.66 -5.65
C LEU A 207 5.63 -2.78 -7.09
N ASN A 208 6.69 -2.04 -7.43
CA ASN A 208 7.33 -2.05 -8.74
C ASN A 208 6.37 -1.71 -9.88
N TRP A 209 5.77 -0.54 -9.83
CA TRP A 209 5.02 0.05 -10.94
C TRP A 209 5.65 1.39 -11.34
N GLU A 210 5.56 1.76 -12.60
CA GLU A 210 5.83 3.14 -13.01
C GLU A 210 4.66 4.04 -12.58
N ALA A 211 4.98 5.29 -12.28
CA ALA A 211 3.97 6.25 -11.85
C ALA A 211 2.76 6.30 -12.80
N PRO A 212 1.56 5.90 -12.34
CA PRO A 212 0.38 5.89 -13.20
C PRO A 212 -0.13 7.31 -13.48
N VAL A 213 -0.75 7.51 -14.63
CA VAL A 213 -1.56 8.70 -14.86
C VAL A 213 -2.87 8.56 -14.08
N MET A 214 -3.16 9.50 -13.18
CA MET A 214 -4.40 9.55 -12.39
C MET A 214 -5.12 10.88 -12.62
N GLU A 215 -6.28 10.83 -13.28
CA GLU A 215 -7.10 12.00 -13.60
C GLU A 215 -8.50 11.82 -13.01
N ASN A 216 -8.91 12.69 -12.09
CA ASN A 216 -10.20 12.59 -11.39
C ASN A 216 -10.39 11.21 -10.73
N VAL A 217 -9.42 10.80 -9.91
CA VAL A 217 -9.43 9.54 -9.17
C VAL A 217 -9.69 9.83 -7.70
N THR A 218 -10.69 9.15 -7.13
CA THR A 218 -11.02 9.23 -5.71
C THR A 218 -11.12 7.84 -5.12
N ILE A 219 -10.43 7.59 -4.01
CA ILE A 219 -10.51 6.33 -3.26
C ILE A 219 -10.79 6.66 -1.79
N ASN A 220 -11.85 6.11 -1.21
CA ASN A 220 -12.29 6.42 0.15
C ASN A 220 -12.38 7.93 0.44
N GLY A 221 -12.86 8.70 -0.53
CA GLY A 221 -12.97 10.15 -0.43
C GLY A 221 -11.65 10.93 -0.54
N LYS A 222 -10.52 10.26 -0.74
CA LYS A 222 -9.22 10.90 -0.96
C LYS A 222 -8.92 11.01 -2.45
N THR A 223 -8.49 12.17 -2.90
CA THR A 223 -8.11 12.42 -4.31
C THR A 223 -6.69 11.91 -4.58
N TYR A 224 -6.47 11.34 -5.75
CA TYR A 224 -5.18 10.85 -6.24
C TYR A 224 -4.80 11.51 -7.57
N PRO A 225 -3.48 11.72 -7.85
CA PRO A 225 -2.34 11.37 -7.00
C PRO A 225 -2.30 12.18 -5.71
N ARG A 226 -1.59 11.69 -4.69
CA ARG A 226 -1.41 12.43 -3.43
C ARG A 226 -0.05 12.16 -2.78
N PRO A 227 0.53 13.15 -2.07
CA PRO A 227 1.75 12.92 -1.31
C PRO A 227 1.49 12.02 -0.12
N VAL A 228 2.45 11.13 0.17
CA VAL A 228 2.44 10.19 1.29
C VAL A 228 3.85 10.02 1.85
N GLU A 229 3.96 9.37 3.01
CA GLU A 229 5.24 9.03 3.64
C GLU A 229 6.18 10.22 3.82
N THR A 230 5.63 11.39 4.05
CA THR A 230 6.42 12.60 4.25
C THR A 230 7.24 12.50 5.53
N LYS A 231 8.55 12.62 5.39
CA LYS A 231 9.52 12.44 6.48
C LYS A 231 10.71 13.40 6.34
N ILE A 232 11.47 13.52 7.43
CA ILE A 232 12.71 14.28 7.47
C ILE A 232 13.87 13.27 7.50
N LEU A 233 14.79 13.38 6.55
CA LEU A 233 16.03 12.63 6.48
C LEU A 233 17.16 13.44 7.11
N GLY A 234 18.09 12.73 7.74
CA GLY A 234 19.17 13.35 8.53
C GLY A 234 18.73 13.60 9.98
N VAL A 235 19.61 14.16 10.77
CA VAL A 235 19.39 14.52 12.18
C VAL A 235 19.31 16.04 12.30
N PRO A 236 18.24 16.62 12.81
CA PRO A 236 18.10 18.07 12.95
C PRO A 236 18.91 18.61 14.13
N VAL A 237 20.21 18.75 13.92
CA VAL A 237 21.19 19.38 14.83
C VAL A 237 21.77 20.60 14.11
N PRO A 238 22.01 21.72 14.83
CA PRO A 238 22.64 22.91 14.24
C PRO A 238 23.90 22.58 13.44
N GLY A 239 23.98 23.09 12.21
CA GLY A 239 25.07 22.86 11.28
C GLY A 239 24.93 21.59 10.41
N GLN A 240 24.17 20.60 10.83
CA GLN A 240 23.93 19.39 10.04
C GLN A 240 22.92 19.64 8.92
N ARG A 241 23.08 18.94 7.79
CA ARG A 241 22.15 19.01 6.67
C ARG A 241 21.00 18.03 6.87
N ILE A 242 19.80 18.53 6.69
CA ILE A 242 18.57 17.73 6.67
C ILE A 242 17.86 17.88 5.34
N GLU A 243 17.06 16.90 4.99
CA GLU A 243 16.26 16.87 3.75
C GLU A 243 14.85 16.39 4.03
N GLY A 244 13.86 17.05 3.43
CA GLY A 244 12.50 16.54 3.40
C GLY A 244 12.32 15.53 2.28
N SER A 245 11.64 14.44 2.56
CA SER A 245 11.32 13.37 1.61
C SER A 245 9.83 13.09 1.63
N SER A 246 9.26 12.79 0.47
CA SER A 246 7.87 12.39 0.32
C SER A 246 7.73 11.63 -0.99
N THR A 247 6.80 10.69 -1.06
CA THR A 247 6.44 9.95 -2.27
C THR A 247 5.09 10.46 -2.79
N LEU A 248 4.95 10.66 -4.08
CA LEU A 248 3.67 10.95 -4.71
C LEU A 248 3.00 9.65 -5.14
N LEU A 249 2.06 9.17 -4.34
CA LEU A 249 1.31 7.97 -4.68
C LEU A 249 0.39 8.23 -5.87
N GLY A 250 0.65 7.55 -6.98
CA GLY A 250 -0.07 7.73 -8.23
C GLY A 250 0.47 8.82 -9.15
N GLY A 251 1.74 9.22 -8.99
CA GLY A 251 2.39 10.23 -9.81
C GLY A 251 3.90 10.25 -9.63
N GLU A 252 4.60 11.17 -10.28
CA GLU A 252 6.06 11.34 -10.14
C GLU A 252 6.39 12.31 -9.00
N ASP A 253 7.40 11.99 -8.18
CA ASP A 253 7.83 12.84 -7.06
C ASP A 253 8.27 14.25 -7.48
N THR A 254 8.63 14.45 -8.74
CA THR A 254 8.95 15.76 -9.34
C THR A 254 7.77 16.74 -9.35
N ASP A 255 6.54 16.24 -9.21
CA ASP A 255 5.32 17.04 -9.16
C ASP A 255 5.00 17.56 -7.76
N LEU A 256 5.86 17.29 -6.77
CA LEU A 256 5.70 17.75 -5.41
C LEU A 256 6.35 19.11 -5.17
N SER A 257 5.56 20.05 -4.68
CA SER A 257 6.05 21.24 -4.00
C SER A 257 6.23 20.98 -2.50
N SER A 258 7.10 21.73 -1.84
CA SER A 258 7.38 21.49 -0.43
C SER A 258 7.70 22.74 0.37
N LYS A 259 7.43 22.68 1.68
CA LYS A 259 7.74 23.72 2.65
C LYS A 259 8.13 23.14 4.00
N TRP A 260 8.88 23.92 4.75
CA TRP A 260 9.19 23.66 6.17
C TRP A 260 8.36 24.55 7.05
N LEU A 261 7.92 23.99 8.15
CA LEU A 261 7.22 24.70 9.22
C LEU A 261 8.04 24.59 10.51
N ILE A 262 7.94 25.60 11.38
CA ILE A 262 8.57 25.63 12.70
C ILE A 262 7.55 25.95 13.80
N SER A 263 7.80 25.44 14.99
CA SER A 263 7.04 25.74 16.22
C SER A 263 7.96 25.71 17.44
N ASP A 264 7.51 26.32 18.54
CA ASP A 264 8.19 26.27 19.84
C ASP A 264 7.88 24.99 20.62
N SER A 265 6.84 24.23 20.24
CA SER A 265 6.46 22.95 20.87
C SER A 265 5.99 21.92 19.83
N ALA A 266 6.03 20.64 20.20
CA ALA A 266 5.63 19.54 19.31
C ALA A 266 4.17 19.68 18.84
N ASP A 267 3.27 20.08 19.74
CA ASP A 267 1.83 20.21 19.50
C ASP A 267 1.39 21.68 19.36
N GLY A 268 2.35 22.59 19.17
CA GLY A 268 2.08 24.02 19.04
C GLY A 268 1.69 24.44 17.63
N ASP A 269 1.46 25.75 17.49
CA ASP A 269 1.17 26.36 16.20
C ASP A 269 2.43 26.39 15.34
N TYR A 270 2.33 25.81 14.14
CA TYR A 270 3.42 25.74 13.18
C TYR A 270 3.32 26.88 12.16
N HIS A 271 4.40 27.62 12.00
CA HIS A 271 4.49 28.73 11.07
C HIS A 271 5.44 28.41 9.93
N PHE A 272 5.15 29.00 8.75
CA PHE A 272 6.02 28.88 7.58
C PHE A 272 7.45 29.32 7.89
N PHE A 273 8.42 28.50 7.44
CA PHE A 273 9.84 28.78 7.59
C PHE A 273 10.57 28.93 6.25
N ARG A 274 10.48 27.95 5.37
CA ARG A 274 11.14 27.98 4.04
C ARG A 274 10.56 26.95 3.08
N ILE A 275 10.90 27.08 1.78
CA ILE A 275 10.42 26.21 0.70
C ILE A 275 11.50 25.28 0.11
N ARG A 276 12.72 25.25 0.61
CA ARG A 276 13.78 24.38 0.07
C ARG A 276 13.63 22.95 0.57
N ARG A 277 13.89 21.96 -0.31
CA ARG A 277 13.82 20.55 0.05
C ARG A 277 14.87 20.18 1.10
N SER A 278 16.08 20.75 1.03
CA SER A 278 17.15 20.49 2.00
C SER A 278 17.88 21.76 2.44
N TYR A 279 18.41 21.77 3.68
CA TYR A 279 19.21 22.88 4.21
C TYR A 279 20.05 22.44 5.41
N ALA A 280 21.10 23.23 5.71
CA ALA A 280 21.83 23.10 6.97
C ALA A 280 21.02 23.79 8.09
N VAL A 281 20.80 23.10 9.21
CA VAL A 281 19.97 23.57 10.33
C VAL A 281 20.63 24.79 10.97
N PRO A 282 19.95 25.95 11.02
CA PRO A 282 20.49 27.14 11.68
C PRO A 282 20.52 26.95 13.20
N SER A 283 21.50 27.56 13.87
CA SER A 283 21.68 27.47 15.33
C SER A 283 20.51 28.03 16.14
N TYR A 284 19.83 29.06 15.63
CA TYR A 284 18.68 29.66 16.30
C TYR A 284 17.43 28.79 16.33
N LEU A 285 17.44 27.65 15.62
CA LEU A 285 16.35 26.65 15.67
C LEU A 285 16.52 25.64 16.80
N ALA A 286 17.68 25.63 17.50
CA ALA A 286 17.91 24.71 18.61
C ALA A 286 16.79 24.77 19.66
N GLY A 287 16.22 23.61 19.99
CA GLY A 287 15.08 23.47 20.89
C GLY A 287 13.71 23.67 20.26
N LYS A 288 13.61 24.19 19.04
CA LYS A 288 12.36 24.29 18.28
C LYS A 288 11.98 22.99 17.61
N TYR A 289 10.74 22.89 17.16
CA TYR A 289 10.20 21.76 16.39
C TYR A 289 10.02 22.14 14.93
N ILE A 290 10.32 21.22 14.05
CA ILE A 290 10.18 21.38 12.60
C ILE A 290 9.30 20.28 12.01
N LYS A 291 8.54 20.64 10.99
CA LYS A 291 7.80 19.70 10.13
C LYS A 291 8.13 19.98 8.67
N PHE A 292 8.11 18.93 7.86
CA PHE A 292 8.17 19.02 6.41
C PHE A 292 6.80 18.73 5.83
N VAL A 293 6.35 19.55 4.90
CA VAL A 293 5.05 19.42 4.22
C VAL A 293 5.31 19.28 2.73
N SER A 294 4.72 18.27 2.12
CA SER A 294 4.67 18.09 0.67
C SER A 294 3.26 18.38 0.17
N THR A 295 3.17 18.98 -1.00
CA THR A 295 1.89 19.36 -1.64
C THR A 295 1.95 18.99 -3.10
N ASP A 296 0.95 18.26 -3.62
CA ASP A 296 0.80 17.95 -5.04
C ASP A 296 0.21 19.11 -5.84
N ARG A 297 0.09 18.92 -7.16
CA ARG A 297 -0.50 19.95 -8.07
C ARG A 297 -1.99 20.22 -7.81
N SER A 298 -2.70 19.29 -7.18
CA SER A 298 -4.13 19.40 -6.82
C SER A 298 -4.34 20.06 -5.47
N GLY A 299 -3.25 20.31 -4.71
CA GLY A 299 -3.32 20.91 -3.39
C GLY A 299 -3.43 19.92 -2.23
N ASN A 300 -3.39 18.60 -2.49
CA ASN A 300 -3.35 17.62 -1.40
C ASN A 300 -2.01 17.71 -0.67
N GLN A 301 -2.04 17.58 0.65
CA GLN A 301 -0.86 17.71 1.50
C GLN A 301 -0.66 16.46 2.35
N ASP A 302 0.61 16.14 2.56
CA ASP A 302 1.06 15.23 3.61
C ASP A 302 2.17 15.91 4.41
N THR A 303 2.24 15.59 5.71
CA THR A 303 3.09 16.31 6.66
C THR A 303 3.83 15.31 7.54
N SER A 304 5.13 15.50 7.70
CA SER A 304 5.92 14.69 8.63
C SER A 304 5.43 14.84 10.07
N ILE A 305 5.71 13.85 10.91
CA ILE A 305 5.67 14.05 12.37
C ILE A 305 6.57 15.21 12.75
N PRO A 306 6.37 15.84 13.94
CA PRO A 306 7.28 16.87 14.45
C PRO A 306 8.66 16.27 14.79
N TYR A 307 9.71 16.99 14.44
CA TYR A 307 11.09 16.68 14.82
C TYR A 307 11.64 17.84 15.65
N LYS A 308 12.16 17.54 16.84
CA LYS A 308 12.87 18.53 17.66
C LYS A 308 14.25 18.79 17.08
N VAL A 309 14.62 20.05 16.95
CA VAL A 309 15.99 20.45 16.65
C VAL A 309 16.79 20.35 17.95
N LEU A 310 17.67 19.38 18.02
CA LEU A 310 18.47 19.10 19.20
C LEU A 310 19.49 20.21 19.45
N ARG A 311 19.89 20.43 20.72
CA ARG A 311 20.89 21.42 21.09
C ARG A 311 22.26 20.82 20.97
N SER A 312 23.15 21.40 20.16
CA SER A 312 24.49 20.87 19.93
C SER A 312 25.34 20.75 21.20
N ALA A 313 25.11 21.61 22.20
CA ALA A 313 25.84 21.58 23.48
C ALA A 313 25.45 20.38 24.36
N GLU A 314 24.23 19.86 24.23
CA GLU A 314 23.73 18.71 24.98
C GLU A 314 24.20 17.39 24.36
N ILE A 315 24.59 17.41 23.08
CA ILE A 315 24.94 16.23 22.31
C ILE A 315 26.45 16.14 22.06
N ALA A 316 27.16 17.26 22.15
CA ALA A 316 28.59 17.33 21.87
C ALA A 316 29.40 16.43 22.82
N GLY A 317 29.94 15.35 22.26
CA GLY A 317 30.93 14.48 22.93
C GLY A 317 30.37 13.19 23.53
N THR A 318 29.10 12.86 23.37
CA THR A 318 28.47 11.71 24.03
C THR A 318 28.12 10.54 23.12
N THR A 319 27.71 10.77 21.89
CA THR A 319 27.48 9.69 20.92
C THR A 319 27.55 10.19 19.49
N ASN A 320 28.12 9.38 18.61
CA ASN A 320 28.06 9.53 17.15
C ASN A 320 26.93 8.67 16.55
N ASP A 321 26.07 8.08 17.37
CA ASP A 321 25.01 7.20 16.89
C ASP A 321 23.87 8.03 16.31
N ALA A 322 23.83 8.13 14.97
CA ALA A 322 22.82 8.88 14.23
C ALA A 322 21.41 8.38 14.49
N GLU A 323 21.21 7.10 14.83
CA GLU A 323 19.90 6.53 15.09
C GLU A 323 19.34 6.96 16.43
N LEU A 324 20.18 7.03 17.48
CA LEU A 324 19.76 7.53 18.78
C LEU A 324 19.41 9.02 18.74
N LEU A 325 20.23 9.81 18.08
CA LEU A 325 19.95 11.23 17.86
C LEU A 325 18.65 11.42 17.04
N ARG A 326 18.40 10.55 16.08
CA ARG A 326 17.16 10.55 15.31
C ARG A 326 15.98 10.17 16.18
N ALA A 327 16.09 9.17 17.04
CA ALA A 327 15.05 8.78 17.99
C ALA A 327 14.75 9.89 19.00
N ALA A 328 15.76 10.57 19.51
CA ALA A 328 15.62 11.74 20.40
C ALA A 328 14.95 12.91 19.66
N SER A 329 15.35 13.21 18.44
CA SER A 329 14.73 14.25 17.62
C SER A 329 13.24 14.00 17.34
N LYS A 330 12.85 12.73 17.18
CA LYS A 330 11.45 12.33 17.05
C LYS A 330 10.69 12.28 18.39
N GLY A 331 11.40 12.48 19.49
CA GLY A 331 10.83 12.38 20.84
C GLY A 331 10.51 10.96 21.29
N TYR A 332 11.06 9.94 20.64
CA TYR A 332 10.91 8.55 21.08
C TYR A 332 11.67 8.26 22.36
N ILE A 333 12.84 8.90 22.53
CA ILE A 333 13.64 8.92 23.76
C ILE A 333 13.86 10.36 24.19
N ASP A 334 14.17 10.57 25.46
CA ASP A 334 14.59 11.90 25.96
C ASP A 334 16.00 12.25 25.43
N GLU A 335 16.26 13.53 25.18
CA GLU A 335 17.58 13.97 24.72
C GLU A 335 18.69 13.59 25.74
N ASN A 336 18.39 13.69 27.02
CA ASN A 336 19.37 13.35 28.08
C ASN A 336 19.61 11.84 28.14
N ASP A 337 18.60 11.01 27.83
CA ASP A 337 18.73 9.56 27.80
C ASP A 337 19.56 9.07 26.59
N ALA A 338 19.52 9.79 25.48
CA ALA A 338 20.39 9.54 24.33
C ALA A 338 21.89 9.76 24.64
N LEU A 339 22.23 10.38 25.76
CA LEU A 339 23.59 10.72 26.17
C LEU A 339 24.25 9.63 27.05
N ASP A 340 23.48 8.69 27.60
CA ASP A 340 23.99 7.62 28.44
C ASP A 340 23.47 6.24 27.99
N LEU A 341 24.17 5.65 27.05
CA LEU A 341 23.83 4.34 26.47
C LEU A 341 23.99 3.18 27.47
N ASN A 342 24.67 3.39 28.56
CA ASN A 342 24.89 2.36 29.58
C ASN A 342 23.86 2.45 30.73
N ARG A 343 23.04 3.48 30.74
CA ARG A 343 21.99 3.61 31.75
C ARG A 343 20.88 2.57 31.48
N PRO A 344 20.53 1.73 32.45
CA PRO A 344 19.37 0.87 32.33
C PRO A 344 18.10 1.70 32.13
N ILE A 345 17.25 1.33 31.20
CA ILE A 345 15.92 1.92 31.04
C ILE A 345 14.91 1.23 31.96
N THR A 346 13.94 1.96 32.45
CA THR A 346 12.83 1.38 33.21
C THR A 346 11.76 0.81 32.27
N LYS A 347 10.94 -0.12 32.74
CA LYS A 347 9.78 -0.62 31.97
C LYS A 347 8.79 0.50 31.62
N ARG A 348 8.67 1.53 32.44
CA ARG A 348 7.89 2.74 32.15
C ARG A 348 8.44 3.48 30.93
N GLU A 349 9.72 3.74 30.90
CA GLU A 349 10.38 4.39 29.76
C GLU A 349 10.24 3.55 28.48
N CYS A 350 10.45 2.25 28.60
CA CYS A 350 10.24 1.31 27.50
C CYS A 350 8.80 1.36 26.98
N ALA A 351 7.79 1.31 27.84
CA ALA A 351 6.39 1.43 27.46
C ALA A 351 6.09 2.75 26.74
N LYS A 352 6.63 3.86 27.24
CA LYS A 352 6.47 5.17 26.59
C LYS A 352 7.13 5.23 25.21
N MET A 353 8.30 4.62 25.05
CA MET A 353 8.97 4.50 23.73
C MET A 353 8.14 3.68 22.76
N LEU A 354 7.66 2.50 23.17
CA LEU A 354 6.80 1.64 22.37
C LEU A 354 5.49 2.35 22.01
N GLY A 355 4.85 2.99 22.97
CA GLY A 355 3.63 3.75 22.72
C GLY A 355 3.81 4.84 21.67
N LYS A 356 4.89 5.61 21.74
CA LYS A 356 5.21 6.62 20.73
C LYS A 356 5.53 6.01 19.36
N LEU A 357 6.27 4.89 19.33
CA LEU A 357 6.67 4.24 18.09
C LEU A 357 5.47 3.67 17.31
N TRP A 358 4.47 3.13 18.03
CA TRP A 358 3.25 2.56 17.45
C TRP A 358 2.02 3.45 17.56
N ASN A 359 2.21 4.70 18.00
CA ASN A 359 1.14 5.69 18.19
C ASN A 359 -0.01 5.19 19.10
N LEU A 360 0.37 4.49 20.17
CA LEU A 360 -0.56 4.00 21.18
C LEU A 360 -0.67 5.04 22.32
N THR A 361 -1.85 5.59 22.55
CA THR A 361 -2.06 6.64 23.54
C THR A 361 -3.02 6.25 24.66
N ALA A 362 -3.94 5.35 24.40
CA ALA A 362 -4.92 4.87 25.35
C ALA A 362 -5.35 3.43 25.00
N PRO A 363 -5.69 2.59 25.99
CA PRO A 363 -6.21 1.26 25.73
C PRO A 363 -7.64 1.32 25.16
N SER A 364 -8.06 0.31 24.43
CA SER A 364 -9.43 0.16 23.91
C SER A 364 -10.39 -0.33 24.99
N ALA A 365 -9.86 -1.04 26.00
CA ALA A 365 -10.59 -1.54 27.16
C ALA A 365 -9.84 -1.23 28.47
N PRO A 366 -10.50 -1.15 29.63
CA PRO A 366 -9.83 -0.92 30.91
C PRO A 366 -8.78 -2.00 31.21
N VAL A 367 -7.54 -1.58 31.48
CA VAL A 367 -6.42 -2.45 31.88
C VAL A 367 -6.10 -2.21 33.34
N THR A 368 -6.05 -3.25 34.15
CA THR A 368 -5.68 -3.12 35.57
C THR A 368 -4.17 -3.30 35.72
N ILE A 369 -3.48 -2.27 36.14
CA ILE A 369 -2.05 -2.27 36.43
C ILE A 369 -1.89 -1.77 37.87
N SER A 370 -1.43 -2.64 38.77
CA SER A 370 -1.49 -2.38 40.20
C SER A 370 -0.53 -1.29 40.69
N ASP A 371 0.59 -1.09 40.03
CA ASP A 371 1.59 -0.05 40.35
C ASP A 371 1.53 1.20 39.45
N VAL A 372 0.54 1.23 38.52
CA VAL A 372 0.27 2.40 37.66
C VAL A 372 -1.22 2.71 37.72
N PRO A 373 -1.68 3.53 38.68
CA PRO A 373 -3.08 3.85 38.82
C PRO A 373 -3.60 4.68 37.63
N ALA A 374 -4.90 4.61 37.38
CA ALA A 374 -5.53 5.34 36.28
C ALA A 374 -5.34 6.86 36.33
N SER A 375 -4.97 7.42 37.52
CA SER A 375 -4.61 8.83 37.69
C SER A 375 -3.16 9.16 37.33
N ASP A 376 -2.33 8.14 37.02
CA ASP A 376 -0.95 8.35 36.59
C ASP A 376 -0.93 9.00 35.20
N PRO A 377 -0.15 10.05 34.96
CA PRO A 377 -0.10 10.73 33.67
C PRO A 377 0.33 9.85 32.52
N ASP A 378 1.09 8.79 32.78
CA ASP A 378 1.55 7.84 31.76
C ASP A 378 0.63 6.58 31.64
N TYR A 379 -0.43 6.48 32.48
CA TYR A 379 -1.31 5.30 32.50
C TYR A 379 -1.85 4.95 31.11
N GLY A 380 -2.35 5.93 30.37
CA GLY A 380 -2.96 5.70 29.06
C GLY A 380 -2.02 4.96 28.10
N VAL A 381 -0.80 5.46 27.94
CA VAL A 381 0.19 4.86 27.03
C VAL A 381 0.69 3.51 27.55
N ILE A 382 0.92 3.37 28.85
CA ILE A 382 1.37 2.10 29.45
C ILE A 382 0.29 1.02 29.29
N ALA A 383 -0.95 1.36 29.62
CA ALA A 383 -2.09 0.43 29.49
C ALA A 383 -2.32 0.00 28.03
N ALA A 384 -2.18 0.92 27.07
CA ALA A 384 -2.31 0.60 25.65
C ALA A 384 -1.19 -0.35 25.15
N VAL A 385 0.03 -0.16 25.61
CA VAL A 385 1.17 -1.03 25.27
C VAL A 385 1.04 -2.42 25.90
N VAL A 386 0.49 -2.51 27.10
CA VAL A 386 0.16 -3.80 27.78
C VAL A 386 -0.99 -4.49 27.07
N GLU A 387 -2.06 -3.78 26.72
CA GLU A 387 -3.20 -4.34 25.96
C GLU A 387 -2.74 -4.90 24.61
N ALA A 388 -1.81 -4.21 23.94
CA ALA A 388 -1.20 -4.67 22.68
C ALA A 388 -0.23 -5.87 22.84
N GLY A 389 -0.02 -6.37 24.08
CA GLY A 389 0.87 -7.50 24.35
C GLY A 389 2.36 -7.22 24.15
N MET A 390 2.77 -5.96 24.07
CA MET A 390 4.17 -5.56 23.86
C MET A 390 4.99 -5.60 25.15
N ILE A 391 4.32 -5.45 26.30
CA ILE A 391 4.91 -5.61 27.64
C ILE A 391 3.98 -6.50 28.45
N GLU A 392 4.51 -7.60 28.98
CA GLU A 392 3.76 -8.49 29.86
C GLU A 392 3.78 -7.98 31.31
N LEU A 393 2.62 -8.08 31.95
CA LEU A 393 2.50 -7.96 33.40
C LEU A 393 2.99 -9.26 34.04
N LYS A 394 3.82 -9.18 35.08
CA LYS A 394 4.46 -10.33 35.70
C LYS A 394 3.46 -11.33 36.31
N ASP A 395 2.35 -10.83 36.81
CA ASP A 395 1.19 -11.59 37.26
C ASP A 395 -0.05 -10.70 37.17
N PRO A 396 -1.03 -11.01 36.34
CA PRO A 396 -2.25 -10.20 36.22
C PRO A 396 -3.10 -10.17 37.49
N THR A 397 -2.85 -11.07 38.47
CA THR A 397 -3.56 -11.14 39.75
C THR A 397 -2.74 -10.67 40.94
N SER A 398 -1.42 -10.69 40.86
CA SER A 398 -0.57 -10.11 41.87
C SER A 398 -0.35 -8.63 41.58
N ALA A 399 -0.40 -7.85 42.62
CA ALA A 399 0.14 -6.52 42.55
C ALA A 399 1.50 -6.59 41.89
N ILE A 400 1.63 -5.99 40.70
CA ILE A 400 2.93 -5.67 40.13
C ILE A 400 3.58 -4.87 41.24
N ALA A 401 4.50 -5.50 41.94
CA ALA A 401 4.92 -5.02 43.22
C ALA A 401 5.40 -3.57 43.10
N GLN A 402 4.50 -2.65 43.45
CA GLN A 402 4.78 -1.29 43.88
C GLN A 402 5.80 -0.53 43.04
N GLY A 403 5.56 -0.36 41.76
CA GLY A 403 6.42 0.41 40.86
C GLY A 403 7.69 -0.29 40.42
N THR A 404 8.03 -1.45 40.97
CA THR A 404 9.26 -2.17 40.64
C THR A 404 9.27 -2.74 39.25
N LEU A 405 8.11 -3.04 38.66
CA LEU A 405 8.03 -3.57 37.28
C LEU A 405 8.35 -2.52 36.23
N TYR A 406 7.85 -1.28 36.45
CA TYR A 406 8.06 -0.15 35.52
C TYR A 406 9.18 0.80 35.94
N ASN A 407 9.56 0.79 37.24
CA ASN A 407 10.60 1.69 37.77
C ASN A 407 11.93 0.99 37.97
N ALA A 408 11.98 -0.35 37.94
CA ALA A 408 13.24 -1.08 37.94
C ALA A 408 13.98 -0.93 36.60
N GLY A 409 15.26 -0.69 36.66
CA GLY A 409 16.11 -0.69 35.47
C GLY A 409 16.09 -2.08 34.81
N VAL A 410 15.95 -2.12 33.48
CA VAL A 410 16.10 -3.33 32.66
C VAL A 410 17.49 -3.30 32.05
N THR A 411 18.25 -4.35 32.23
CA THR A 411 19.55 -4.49 31.56
C THR A 411 19.35 -5.05 30.15
N SER A 412 20.26 -4.76 29.25
CA SER A 412 20.20 -5.20 27.85
C SER A 412 20.23 -6.73 27.63
N SER A 413 20.24 -7.50 28.71
CA SER A 413 20.21 -8.97 28.72
C SER A 413 18.85 -9.56 29.15
N GLU A 414 17.86 -8.74 29.41
CA GLU A 414 16.47 -9.08 29.64
C GLU A 414 15.59 -8.38 28.56
#